data_60e1b80e9984331f178badfcf33c863f
#
_entry.id   60e1b80e9984331f178badfcf33c863f
#
_cell.length_a   1.000
_cell.length_b   1.000
_cell.length_c   1.000
_cell.angle_alpha   90.00
_cell.angle_beta   90.00
_cell.angle_gamma   90.00
#
_symmetry.space_group_name_H-M   'P 1'
#
loop_
_entity.id
_entity.type
_entity.pdbx_description
1 polymer ?
#
loop_
_entity_poly.entity_id
_entity_poly.type
_entity_poly.pdbx_seq_one_letter_code
_entity_poly.pdbx_strand_id
1 'polypeptide(L)'
;MIASWSVGFDEINRWTPGLLQVSIGASISEALGIQLKWPNDLIFQQQKCGGILLESSTSEERIRIGVGLNKDAREIEGVSYAGWEDYYGDINADDMFQIIDASISSILDSSPPIENSSEILWQQKSWIKLSEILSRGVITQYDEQTVNVVGLSNTGELNAISVTSKHEIQDVGDFFIAF
;
A
#
# COMPACT_ATOMS: atom_id res chain seq x y z
N MET A 1 -5.16 -16.66 1.17
CA MET A 1 -6.51 -16.14 0.79
C MET A 1 -6.34 -15.21 -0.39
N ILE A 2 -7.28 -15.26 -1.34
CA ILE A 2 -7.43 -14.24 -2.38
C ILE A 2 -8.90 -13.85 -2.38
N ALA A 3 -9.17 -12.55 -2.30
CA ALA A 3 -10.52 -12.00 -2.32
C ALA A 3 -10.57 -10.78 -3.23
N SER A 4 -11.75 -10.46 -3.77
CA SER A 4 -11.95 -9.28 -4.61
C SER A 4 -13.29 -8.61 -4.33
N TRP A 5 -13.27 -7.28 -4.42
CA TRP A 5 -14.43 -6.41 -4.31
C TRP A 5 -14.63 -5.69 -5.63
N SER A 6 -15.88 -5.37 -5.95
CA SER A 6 -16.22 -4.61 -7.16
C SER A 6 -17.05 -3.40 -6.77
N VAL A 7 -16.53 -2.20 -7.05
CA VAL A 7 -17.09 -0.92 -6.62
C VAL A 7 -17.40 -0.06 -7.84
N GLY A 8 -18.56 0.59 -7.89
CA GLY A 8 -18.94 1.50 -8.96
C GLY A 8 -18.11 2.79 -8.95
N PHE A 9 -17.92 3.39 -10.13
CA PHE A 9 -17.18 4.66 -10.23
C PHE A 9 -17.87 5.80 -9.47
N ASP A 10 -19.19 5.78 -9.36
CA ASP A 10 -19.98 6.75 -8.60
C ASP A 10 -19.73 6.70 -7.09
N GLU A 11 -19.43 5.51 -6.56
CA GLU A 11 -19.10 5.30 -5.15
C GLU A 11 -17.72 5.85 -4.79
N ILE A 12 -16.79 5.88 -5.75
CA ILE A 12 -15.39 6.26 -5.56
C ILE A 12 -14.97 7.50 -6.36
N ASN A 13 -15.93 8.26 -6.91
CA ASN A 13 -15.67 9.42 -7.78
C ASN A 13 -14.77 10.50 -7.17
N ARG A 14 -14.58 10.48 -5.86
CA ARG A 14 -13.71 11.39 -5.09
C ARG A 14 -12.28 10.88 -4.95
N TRP A 15 -12.03 9.62 -5.29
CA TRP A 15 -10.73 8.98 -5.14
C TRP A 15 -9.99 8.88 -6.47
N THR A 16 -8.70 9.15 -6.47
CA THR A 16 -7.83 8.68 -7.54
C THR A 16 -7.46 7.21 -7.29
N PRO A 17 -7.30 6.37 -8.32
CA PRO A 17 -6.99 4.94 -8.11
C PRO A 17 -5.74 4.71 -7.27
N GLY A 18 -4.66 5.48 -7.50
CA GLY A 18 -3.42 5.34 -6.74
C GLY A 18 -3.60 5.68 -5.26
N LEU A 19 -4.27 6.79 -4.94
CA LEU A 19 -4.53 7.18 -3.56
C LEU A 19 -5.47 6.18 -2.86
N LEU A 20 -6.49 5.68 -3.56
CA LEU A 20 -7.40 4.66 -3.05
C LEU A 20 -6.63 3.37 -2.68
N GLN A 21 -5.76 2.90 -3.59
CA GLN A 21 -4.95 1.70 -3.36
C GLN A 21 -4.07 1.83 -2.11
N VAL A 22 -3.36 2.94 -2.00
CA VAL A 22 -2.48 3.20 -0.85
C VAL A 22 -3.27 3.34 0.45
N SER A 23 -4.43 4.01 0.42
CA SER A 23 -5.29 4.19 1.60
C SER A 23 -5.87 2.85 2.08
N ILE A 24 -6.32 2.00 1.18
CA ILE A 24 -6.75 0.63 1.50
C ILE A 24 -5.59 -0.17 2.11
N GLY A 25 -4.39 -0.08 1.50
CA GLY A 25 -3.21 -0.74 2.02
C GLY A 25 -2.83 -0.30 3.42
N ALA A 26 -2.91 0.99 3.70
CA ALA A 26 -2.65 1.56 5.03
C ALA A 26 -3.68 1.06 6.06
N SER A 27 -4.96 1.05 5.71
CA SER A 27 -6.04 0.56 6.58
C SER A 27 -5.87 -0.93 6.92
N ILE A 28 -5.59 -1.77 5.93
CA ILE A 28 -5.32 -3.20 6.13
C ILE A 28 -4.07 -3.38 7.01
N SER A 29 -3.00 -2.63 6.73
CA SER A 29 -1.77 -2.73 7.49
C SER A 29 -1.96 -2.36 8.96
N GLU A 30 -2.76 -1.35 9.25
CA GLU A 30 -3.11 -0.96 10.61
C GLU A 30 -3.94 -2.04 11.32
N ALA A 31 -4.96 -2.57 10.65
CA ALA A 31 -5.83 -3.62 11.20
C ALA A 31 -5.06 -4.92 11.54
N LEU A 32 -4.06 -5.26 10.72
CA LEU A 32 -3.26 -6.48 10.90
C LEU A 32 -1.96 -6.28 11.70
N GLY A 33 -1.59 -5.04 12.03
CA GLY A 33 -0.33 -4.74 12.71
C GLY A 33 0.91 -4.98 11.85
N ILE A 34 0.79 -4.89 10.53
CA ILE A 34 1.86 -5.08 9.54
C ILE A 34 2.24 -3.76 8.87
N GLN A 35 3.06 -3.79 7.84
CA GLN A 35 3.53 -2.60 7.13
C GLN A 35 3.03 -2.60 5.68
N LEU A 36 2.80 -1.43 5.12
CA LEU A 36 2.60 -1.24 3.69
C LEU A 36 3.91 -0.77 3.07
N LYS A 37 4.42 -1.53 2.10
CA LYS A 37 5.44 -1.06 1.17
C LYS A 37 4.72 -0.49 -0.05
N TRP A 38 4.96 0.79 -0.28
CA TRP A 38 4.38 1.46 -1.44
C TRP A 38 4.71 0.72 -2.76
N PRO A 39 3.77 0.64 -3.71
CA PRO A 39 2.39 1.16 -3.61
C PRO A 39 1.38 0.14 -3.04
N ASN A 40 1.72 -1.13 -2.94
CA ASN A 40 0.71 -2.18 -2.81
C ASN A 40 1.15 -3.46 -2.09
N ASP A 41 2.40 -3.55 -1.62
CA ASP A 41 2.91 -4.74 -0.97
C ASP A 41 2.67 -4.69 0.55
N LEU A 42 2.11 -5.75 1.10
CA LEU A 42 1.93 -5.96 2.54
C LEU A 42 3.13 -6.73 3.09
N ILE A 43 3.76 -6.19 4.13
CA ILE A 43 5.07 -6.62 4.63
C ILE A 43 5.00 -6.90 6.13
N PHE A 44 5.54 -8.03 6.55
CA PHE A 44 5.80 -8.36 7.95
C PHE A 44 7.27 -8.77 8.11
N GLN A 45 7.98 -8.12 9.05
CA GLN A 45 9.41 -8.36 9.32
C GLN A 45 10.29 -8.42 8.06
N GLN A 46 10.09 -7.47 7.13
CA GLN A 46 10.77 -7.37 5.83
C GLN A 46 10.42 -8.48 4.82
N GLN A 47 9.48 -9.34 5.13
CA GLN A 47 9.00 -10.38 4.22
C GLN A 47 7.63 -10.00 3.67
N LYS A 48 7.41 -10.23 2.37
CA LYS A 48 6.10 -10.01 1.75
C LYS A 48 5.11 -11.04 2.26
N CYS A 49 4.01 -10.56 2.84
CA CYS A 49 2.93 -11.40 3.32
C CYS A 49 1.65 -11.29 2.46
N GLY A 50 1.60 -10.32 1.57
CA GLY A 50 0.45 -10.12 0.71
C GLY A 50 0.61 -8.95 -0.24
N GLY A 51 -0.50 -8.59 -0.89
CA GLY A 51 -0.53 -7.43 -1.77
C GLY A 51 -1.95 -7.06 -2.18
N ILE A 52 -2.06 -5.85 -2.73
CA ILE A 52 -3.32 -5.24 -3.16
C ILE A 52 -3.19 -4.87 -4.63
N LEU A 53 -4.23 -5.14 -5.40
CA LEU A 53 -4.30 -4.78 -6.81
C LEU A 53 -5.61 -4.04 -7.07
N LEU A 54 -5.53 -2.86 -7.70
CA LEU A 54 -6.67 -2.16 -8.24
C LEU A 54 -6.67 -2.24 -9.76
N GLU A 55 -7.79 -2.66 -10.32
CA GLU A 55 -8.01 -2.72 -11.76
C GLU A 55 -9.27 -1.92 -12.10
N SER A 56 -9.15 -0.97 -13.03
CA SER A 56 -10.29 -0.21 -13.54
C SER A 56 -10.82 -0.79 -14.83
N SER A 57 -12.14 -0.91 -14.92
CA SER A 57 -12.85 -1.28 -16.16
C SER A 57 -13.75 -0.11 -16.58
N THR A 58 -13.33 0.61 -17.61
CA THR A 58 -14.13 1.72 -18.17
C THR A 58 -15.40 1.25 -18.84
N SER A 59 -15.41 0.04 -19.40
CA SER A 59 -16.60 -0.55 -20.03
C SER A 59 -17.65 -1.00 -19.01
N GLU A 60 -17.23 -1.33 -17.78
CA GLU A 60 -18.12 -1.75 -16.69
C GLU A 60 -18.40 -0.62 -15.70
N GLU A 61 -17.72 0.54 -15.85
CA GLU A 61 -17.76 1.67 -14.92
C GLU A 61 -17.47 1.25 -13.46
N ARG A 62 -16.50 0.36 -13.27
CA ARG A 62 -16.16 -0.25 -11.99
C ARG A 62 -14.65 -0.30 -11.74
N ILE A 63 -14.31 -0.29 -10.47
CA ILE A 63 -12.99 -0.71 -9.99
C ILE A 63 -13.11 -2.07 -9.30
N ARG A 64 -12.17 -2.95 -9.59
CA ARG A 64 -11.96 -4.20 -8.86
C ARG A 64 -10.78 -4.02 -7.91
N ILE A 65 -11.01 -4.35 -6.64
CA ILE A 65 -10.01 -4.31 -5.59
C ILE A 65 -9.67 -5.77 -5.27
N GLY A 66 -8.48 -6.22 -5.61
CA GLY A 66 -7.99 -7.55 -5.26
C GLY A 66 -7.07 -7.47 -4.04
N VAL A 67 -7.25 -8.37 -3.07
CA VAL A 67 -6.34 -8.52 -1.93
C VAL A 67 -5.91 -9.98 -1.83
N GLY A 68 -4.59 -10.19 -1.86
CA GLY A 68 -3.97 -11.49 -1.64
C GLY A 68 -3.19 -11.51 -0.35
N LEU A 69 -3.44 -12.50 0.53
CA LEU A 69 -2.68 -12.74 1.75
C LEU A 69 -2.22 -14.19 1.82
N ASN A 70 -0.95 -14.40 2.16
CA ASN A 70 -0.45 -15.73 2.46
C ASN A 70 -0.99 -16.19 3.81
N LYS A 71 -1.40 -17.47 3.90
CA LYS A 71 -1.77 -18.05 5.18
C LYS A 71 -0.51 -18.46 5.95
N ASP A 72 0.33 -19.24 5.32
CA ASP A 72 1.52 -19.83 5.90
C ASP A 72 2.78 -19.14 5.35
N ALA A 73 3.82 -19.10 6.17
CA ALA A 73 5.15 -18.74 5.71
C ALA A 73 5.65 -19.71 4.65
N ARG A 74 6.37 -19.24 3.66
CA ARG A 74 6.91 -20.08 2.59
C ARG A 74 8.19 -19.48 2.00
N GLU A 75 8.98 -20.33 1.36
CA GLU A 75 10.13 -19.91 0.57
C GLU A 75 9.91 -20.29 -0.90
N ILE A 76 10.14 -19.36 -1.80
CA ILE A 76 10.05 -19.57 -3.25
C ILE A 76 11.30 -19.01 -3.87
N GLU A 77 12.10 -19.85 -4.55
CA GLU A 77 13.32 -19.45 -5.24
C GLU A 77 14.32 -18.65 -4.37
N GLY A 78 14.44 -19.03 -3.09
CA GLY A 78 15.32 -18.36 -2.13
C GLY A 78 14.77 -17.05 -1.54
N VAL A 79 13.50 -16.68 -1.85
CA VAL A 79 12.83 -15.53 -1.27
C VAL A 79 11.83 -16.02 -0.21
N SER A 80 11.98 -15.50 1.01
CA SER A 80 11.08 -15.80 2.12
C SER A 80 9.85 -14.91 2.11
N TYR A 81 8.68 -15.52 2.33
CA TYR A 81 7.38 -14.87 2.43
C TYR A 81 6.77 -15.19 3.77
N ALA A 82 6.21 -14.18 4.46
CA ALA A 82 5.44 -14.37 5.68
C ALA A 82 4.00 -14.78 5.39
N GLY A 83 3.37 -15.46 6.34
CA GLY A 83 1.95 -15.75 6.37
C GLY A 83 1.25 -15.06 7.54
N TRP A 84 -0.09 -14.99 7.53
CA TRP A 84 -0.80 -14.33 8.64
C TRP A 84 -0.67 -15.07 9.97
N GLU A 85 -0.34 -16.35 9.97
CA GLU A 85 -0.05 -17.12 11.19
C GLU A 85 1.16 -16.54 11.95
N ASP A 86 2.10 -15.87 11.23
CA ASP A 86 3.30 -15.27 11.85
C ASP A 86 3.00 -13.97 12.61
N TYR A 87 1.95 -13.23 12.25
CA TYR A 87 1.67 -11.91 12.81
C TYR A 87 0.28 -11.74 13.41
N TYR A 88 -0.68 -12.56 13.04
CA TYR A 88 -2.05 -12.48 13.54
C TYR A 88 -2.46 -13.71 14.35
N GLY A 89 -1.80 -14.85 14.12
CA GLY A 89 -2.08 -16.12 14.80
C GLY A 89 -3.03 -17.01 14.02
N ASP A 90 -3.48 -18.09 14.69
CA ASP A 90 -4.35 -19.11 14.08
C ASP A 90 -5.79 -18.60 13.97
N ILE A 91 -6.10 -18.02 12.81
CA ILE A 91 -7.43 -17.53 12.44
C ILE A 91 -7.82 -18.13 11.09
N ASN A 92 -9.08 -18.47 10.94
CA ASN A 92 -9.59 -19.01 9.67
C ASN A 92 -9.69 -17.93 8.58
N ALA A 93 -9.84 -18.38 7.34
CA ALA A 93 -9.89 -17.46 6.19
C ALA A 93 -11.13 -16.55 6.19
N ASP A 94 -12.24 -16.98 6.76
CA ASP A 94 -13.49 -16.20 6.79
C ASP A 94 -13.34 -15.03 7.78
N ASP A 95 -12.75 -15.28 8.96
CA ASP A 95 -12.49 -14.22 9.94
C ASP A 95 -11.45 -13.23 9.39
N MET A 96 -10.39 -13.72 8.70
CA MET A 96 -9.43 -12.85 8.03
C MET A 96 -10.12 -12.00 6.96
N PHE A 97 -11.03 -12.60 6.17
CA PHE A 97 -11.83 -11.88 5.18
C PHE A 97 -12.64 -10.75 5.82
N GLN A 98 -13.28 -10.98 6.96
CA GLN A 98 -14.07 -9.95 7.65
C GLN A 98 -13.21 -8.74 8.09
N ILE A 99 -11.99 -8.98 8.52
CA ILE A 99 -11.06 -7.89 8.88
C ILE A 99 -10.71 -7.05 7.65
N ILE A 100 -10.41 -7.70 6.53
CA ILE A 100 -10.08 -7.02 5.28
C ILE A 100 -11.29 -6.28 4.72
N ASP A 101 -12.46 -6.90 4.73
CA ASP A 101 -13.72 -6.29 4.29
C ASP A 101 -14.04 -5.03 5.08
N ALA A 102 -13.94 -5.08 6.41
CA ALA A 102 -14.13 -3.93 7.28
C ALA A 102 -13.11 -2.80 6.98
N SER A 103 -11.86 -3.15 6.70
CA SER A 103 -10.80 -2.19 6.36
C SER A 103 -11.08 -1.48 5.04
N ILE A 104 -11.51 -2.23 4.00
CA ILE A 104 -11.86 -1.68 2.69
C ILE A 104 -13.10 -0.81 2.80
N SER A 105 -14.17 -1.30 3.45
CA SER A 105 -15.43 -0.56 3.64
C SER A 105 -15.19 0.76 4.37
N SER A 106 -14.35 0.77 5.40
CA SER A 106 -13.99 1.99 6.13
C SER A 106 -13.37 3.06 5.23
N ILE A 107 -12.55 2.67 4.25
CA ILE A 107 -11.95 3.61 3.29
C ILE A 107 -12.97 4.07 2.26
N LEU A 108 -13.81 3.17 1.73
CA LEU A 108 -14.83 3.51 0.74
C LEU A 108 -15.88 4.48 1.31
N ASP A 109 -16.25 4.32 2.57
CA ASP A 109 -17.17 5.19 3.29
C ASP A 109 -16.56 6.55 3.67
N SER A 110 -15.23 6.66 3.64
CA SER A 110 -14.50 7.89 3.96
C SER A 110 -14.40 8.83 2.76
N SER A 111 -13.98 10.08 3.02
CA SER A 111 -13.56 11.00 1.98
C SER A 111 -12.05 10.96 1.82
N PRO A 112 -11.54 11.08 0.58
CA PRO A 112 -10.10 11.21 0.39
C PRO A 112 -9.58 12.42 1.16
N PRO A 113 -8.33 12.38 1.64
CA PRO A 113 -7.71 13.52 2.30
C PRO A 113 -7.73 14.73 1.34
N ILE A 114 -8.11 15.90 1.86
CA ILE A 114 -8.14 17.16 1.11
C ILE A 114 -6.70 17.60 0.80
N GLU A 115 -6.52 18.32 -0.31
CA GLU A 115 -5.24 18.96 -0.68
C GLU A 115 -4.54 19.60 0.53
N ASN A 116 -3.30 19.24 0.78
CA ASN A 116 -2.43 19.51 1.94
C ASN A 116 -2.45 18.48 3.06
N SER A 117 -3.10 17.36 2.90
CA SER A 117 -3.20 16.33 3.92
C SER A 117 -2.23 15.15 3.71
N SER A 118 -1.15 15.32 2.96
CA SER A 118 0.00 14.41 3.06
C SER A 118 0.39 14.15 4.53
N GLU A 119 0.19 15.14 5.41
CA GLU A 119 0.30 14.98 6.86
C GLU A 119 -0.70 13.98 7.47
N ILE A 120 -1.92 13.85 6.96
CA ILE A 120 -2.95 12.97 7.56
C ILE A 120 -2.65 11.50 7.27
N LEU A 121 -2.27 11.15 6.06
CA LEU A 121 -1.82 9.79 5.74
C LEU A 121 -0.51 9.44 6.47
N TRP A 122 0.37 10.43 6.67
CA TRP A 122 1.59 10.30 7.45
C TRP A 122 1.33 10.12 8.95
N GLN A 123 0.24 10.60 9.48
CA GLN A 123 -0.16 10.45 10.88
C GLN A 123 -0.74 9.07 11.20
N GLN A 124 -1.15 8.28 10.20
CA GLN A 124 -1.51 6.89 10.43
C GLN A 124 -0.27 6.08 10.85
N LYS A 125 -0.40 5.31 11.93
CA LYS A 125 0.73 4.56 12.54
C LYS A 125 1.45 3.64 11.56
N SER A 126 0.73 3.07 10.60
CA SER A 126 1.27 2.24 9.52
C SER A 126 2.19 3.03 8.58
N TRP A 127 1.88 4.30 8.34
CA TRP A 127 2.70 5.21 7.54
C TRP A 127 3.96 5.67 8.28
N ILE A 128 3.89 5.92 9.57
CA ILE A 128 5.07 6.27 10.38
C ILE A 128 6.08 5.13 10.31
N LYS A 129 5.64 3.88 10.42
CA LYS A 129 6.50 2.71 10.26
C LYS A 129 7.04 2.57 8.84
N LEU A 130 6.26 2.91 7.84
CA LEU A 130 6.71 2.94 6.44
C LEU A 130 7.73 4.05 6.22
N SER A 131 7.55 5.24 6.82
CA SER A 131 8.50 6.35 6.72
C SER A 131 9.88 6.00 7.28
N GLU A 132 9.97 5.16 8.31
CA GLU A 132 11.26 4.65 8.82
C GLU A 132 11.97 3.77 7.78
N ILE A 133 11.24 2.97 7.02
CA ILE A 133 11.78 2.17 5.92
C ILE A 133 12.16 3.08 4.74
N LEU A 134 11.30 4.03 4.41
CA LEU A 134 11.52 4.99 3.34
C LEU A 134 12.65 5.98 3.64
N SER A 135 12.92 6.30 4.91
CA SER A 135 14.02 7.16 5.33
C SER A 135 15.41 6.54 5.08
N ARG A 136 15.49 5.24 4.79
CA ARG A 136 16.75 4.56 4.44
C ARG A 136 17.20 4.84 3.00
N GLY A 137 16.43 5.59 2.25
CA GLY A 137 16.69 5.92 0.86
C GLY A 137 15.96 4.98 -0.12
N VAL A 138 15.64 5.54 -1.25
CA VAL A 138 15.04 4.82 -2.38
C VAL A 138 16.02 4.91 -3.54
N ILE A 139 16.31 3.78 -4.17
CA ILE A 139 17.18 3.73 -5.36
C ILE A 139 16.27 3.69 -6.57
N THR A 140 16.45 4.61 -7.53
CA THR A 140 15.71 4.56 -8.79
C THR A 140 16.32 3.54 -9.73
N GLN A 141 15.48 2.89 -10.50
CA GLN A 141 15.90 1.90 -11.49
C GLN A 141 16.71 2.51 -12.65
N TYR A 142 16.47 3.81 -12.96
CA TYR A 142 17.04 4.46 -14.14
C TYR A 142 18.32 5.23 -13.89
N ASP A 143 18.62 5.62 -12.66
CA ASP A 143 19.62 6.66 -12.43
C ASP A 143 20.58 6.34 -11.28
N GLU A 144 20.43 5.20 -10.63
CA GLU A 144 21.21 4.81 -9.43
C GLU A 144 21.33 5.92 -8.37
N GLN A 145 20.43 6.91 -8.41
CA GLN A 145 20.43 8.01 -7.47
C GLN A 145 19.73 7.61 -6.18
N THR A 146 20.39 7.88 -5.07
CA THR A 146 19.72 7.78 -3.77
C THR A 146 18.79 8.96 -3.58
N VAL A 147 17.53 8.69 -3.28
CA VAL A 147 16.51 9.71 -3.02
C VAL A 147 15.92 9.54 -1.63
N ASN A 148 15.51 10.64 -1.02
CA ASN A 148 14.74 10.64 0.22
C ASN A 148 13.26 10.83 -0.12
N VAL A 149 12.42 9.92 0.32
CA VAL A 149 10.97 10.06 0.20
C VAL A 149 10.49 11.08 1.23
N VAL A 150 9.72 12.07 0.76
CA VAL A 150 9.23 13.16 1.61
C VAL A 150 7.72 13.19 1.76
N GLY A 151 6.98 12.40 0.98
CA GLY A 151 5.52 12.33 1.10
C GLY A 151 4.84 11.56 -0.03
N LEU A 152 3.52 11.71 -0.08
CA LEU A 152 2.67 11.28 -1.18
C LEU A 152 1.98 12.48 -1.81
N SER A 153 1.76 12.39 -3.12
CA SER A 153 0.87 13.30 -3.83
C SER A 153 -0.61 12.97 -3.53
N ASN A 154 -1.50 13.85 -3.95
CA ASN A 154 -2.95 13.63 -3.92
C ASN A 154 -3.41 12.53 -4.90
N THR A 155 -2.53 12.03 -5.76
CA THR A 155 -2.76 10.90 -6.66
C THR A 155 -2.22 9.58 -6.12
N GLY A 156 -1.50 9.61 -4.99
CA GLY A 156 -0.91 8.43 -4.36
C GLY A 156 0.52 8.12 -4.80
N GLU A 157 1.15 9.04 -5.55
CA GLU A 157 2.55 8.92 -5.97
C GLU A 157 3.49 9.29 -4.83
N LEU A 158 4.68 8.70 -4.81
CA LEU A 158 5.71 9.10 -3.84
C LEU A 158 6.35 10.43 -4.25
N ASN A 159 6.42 11.38 -3.34
CA ASN A 159 7.24 12.56 -3.48
C ASN A 159 8.63 12.27 -2.92
N ALA A 160 9.66 12.50 -3.72
CA ALA A 160 11.04 12.23 -3.33
C ALA A 160 11.97 13.38 -3.72
N ILE A 161 13.04 13.56 -2.95
CA ILE A 161 14.10 14.54 -3.20
C ILE A 161 15.40 13.79 -3.44
N SER A 162 16.07 14.09 -4.57
CA SER A 162 17.41 13.54 -4.83
C SER A 162 18.43 14.09 -3.82
N VAL A 163 19.28 13.21 -3.28
CA VAL A 163 20.35 13.59 -2.34
C VAL A 163 21.46 14.38 -3.05
N THR A 164 21.64 14.17 -4.35
CA THR A 164 22.73 14.77 -5.14
C THR A 164 22.37 16.06 -5.86
N SER A 165 21.10 16.31 -6.10
CA SER A 165 20.60 17.55 -6.70
C SER A 165 19.30 17.91 -6.02
N LYS A 166 19.13 19.16 -5.58
CA LYS A 166 17.89 19.67 -4.97
C LYS A 166 16.70 19.71 -5.95
N HIS A 167 16.53 18.69 -6.78
CA HIS A 167 15.42 18.59 -7.69
C HIS A 167 14.33 17.72 -7.06
N GLU A 168 13.12 18.24 -6.96
CA GLU A 168 11.93 17.45 -6.70
C GLU A 168 11.73 16.46 -7.85
N ILE A 169 11.66 15.18 -7.52
CA ILE A 169 11.33 14.15 -8.49
C ILE A 169 9.84 13.86 -8.30
N GLN A 170 9.04 14.22 -9.30
CA GLN A 170 7.58 14.06 -9.29
C GLN A 170 7.08 12.81 -10.00
N ASP A 171 7.95 12.01 -10.58
CA ASP A 171 7.52 10.80 -11.32
C ASP A 171 8.07 9.55 -10.66
N VAL A 172 7.18 8.64 -10.26
CA VAL A 172 7.50 7.65 -9.24
C VAL A 172 7.12 6.23 -9.66
N GLY A 173 6.78 6.01 -10.93
CA GLY A 173 6.48 4.67 -11.45
C GLY A 173 7.61 3.66 -11.25
N ASP A 174 8.83 4.12 -11.01
CA ASP A 174 10.04 3.31 -11.14
C ASP A 174 10.91 3.23 -9.87
N PHE A 175 10.39 3.61 -8.71
CA PHE A 175 11.14 3.49 -7.46
C PHE A 175 11.06 2.09 -6.86
N PHE A 176 12.20 1.46 -6.62
CA PHE A 176 12.32 0.27 -5.79
C PHE A 176 12.78 0.65 -4.39
N ILE A 177 12.05 0.21 -3.39
CA ILE A 177 12.50 0.28 -2.00
C ILE A 177 13.41 -0.92 -1.79
N ALA A 178 14.72 -0.68 -1.63
CA ALA A 178 15.64 -1.71 -1.17
C ALA A 178 15.49 -1.87 0.34
N PHE A 179 15.33 -3.10 0.78
CA PHE A 179 15.34 -3.48 2.19
C PHE A 179 16.75 -3.80 2.64
#